data_f54c56e2553228837f85a321ec8be153
#
_entry.id   f54c56e2553228837f85a321ec8be153
#
_cell.length_a   1.000
_cell.length_b   1.000
_cell.length_c   1.000
_cell.angle_alpha   90.00
_cell.angle_beta   90.00
_cell.angle_gamma   90.00
#
_symmetry.space_group_name_H-M   'P 1'
#
loop_
_entity.id
_entity.type
_entity.pdbx_description
1 polymer ?
#
loop_
_entity_poly.entity_id
_entity_poly.type
_entity_poly.pdbx_seq_one_letter_code
_entity_poly.pdbx_strand_id
1 'polypeptide(L)'
;MRIISGSKRGQKIIYPKNSNIRPTTDFAKEALFNILNNSYQFSKISVLDLFAGTGNISFEFASRGCKNITCIDINKSIINSLKKSKDKFDFNMKIIH
;
A
#
# COMPACT_ATOMS: atom_id res chain seq x y z
N MET A 1 1.16 -10.11 -6.24
CA MET A 1 0.77 -8.83 -5.63
C MET A 1 1.66 -7.72 -6.19
N ARG A 2 1.06 -6.74 -6.78
CA ARG A 2 1.78 -5.67 -7.50
C ARG A 2 1.03 -4.36 -7.45
N ILE A 3 1.74 -3.27 -7.71
CA ILE A 3 1.15 -1.95 -7.89
C ILE A 3 0.52 -1.86 -9.28
N ILE A 4 -0.72 -1.40 -9.35
CA ILE A 4 -1.50 -1.37 -10.60
C ILE A 4 -1.24 -0.13 -11.43
N SER A 5 -1.13 1.04 -10.77
CA SER A 5 -1.03 2.31 -11.47
C SER A 5 -0.12 3.29 -10.73
N GLY A 6 0.20 4.41 -11.38
CA GLY A 6 1.01 5.48 -10.80
C GLY A 6 2.50 5.32 -11.05
N SER A 7 3.30 5.99 -10.21
CA SER A 7 4.75 6.11 -10.39
C SER A 7 5.50 4.78 -10.31
N LYS A 8 4.95 3.80 -9.60
CA LYS A 8 5.57 2.47 -9.41
C LYS A 8 4.76 1.34 -10.03
N ARG A 9 3.98 1.64 -11.06
CA ARG A 9 3.15 0.68 -11.79
C ARG A 9 3.94 -0.57 -12.17
N GLY A 10 3.34 -1.73 -11.92
CA GLY A 10 3.88 -3.03 -12.29
C GLY A 10 4.90 -3.61 -11.32
N GLN A 11 5.36 -2.85 -10.33
CA GLN A 11 6.34 -3.33 -9.38
C GLN A 11 5.71 -4.23 -8.33
N LYS A 12 6.43 -5.29 -7.95
CA LYS A 12 5.97 -6.26 -6.96
C LYS A 12 6.17 -5.76 -5.53
N ILE A 13 5.20 -6.06 -4.68
CA ILE A 13 5.25 -5.74 -3.26
C ILE A 13 5.90 -6.90 -2.51
N ILE A 14 6.83 -6.58 -1.59
CA ILE A 14 7.52 -7.56 -0.75
C ILE A 14 6.62 -7.93 0.43
N TYR A 15 6.46 -9.22 0.70
CA TYR A 15 5.70 -9.71 1.86
C TYR A 15 6.27 -11.04 2.36
N PRO A 16 5.99 -11.43 3.62
CA PRO A 16 6.52 -12.69 4.17
C PRO A 16 5.96 -13.90 3.44
N LYS A 17 6.85 -14.83 3.04
CA LYS A 17 6.46 -16.03 2.25
C LYS A 17 5.51 -16.97 2.98
N ASN A 18 5.61 -17.04 4.30
CA ASN A 18 4.84 -17.97 5.14
C ASN A 18 3.67 -17.28 5.86
N SER A 19 3.25 -16.13 5.37
CA SER A 19 2.15 -15.41 6.00
C SER A 19 0.81 -15.96 5.53
N ASN A 20 -0.18 -15.99 6.44
CA ASN A 20 -1.56 -16.33 6.13
C ASN A 20 -2.33 -15.14 5.55
N ILE A 21 -1.61 -14.16 5.03
CA ILE A 21 -2.21 -12.96 4.49
C ILE A 21 -2.88 -13.27 3.16
N ARG A 22 -4.16 -12.90 3.05
CA ARG A 22 -4.90 -12.94 1.79
C ARG A 22 -4.96 -11.51 1.25
N PRO A 23 -4.12 -11.16 0.28
CA PRO A 23 -4.18 -9.82 -0.28
C PRO A 23 -5.45 -9.61 -1.09
N THR A 24 -5.89 -8.37 -1.16
CA THR A 24 -6.94 -7.95 -2.09
C THR A 24 -6.48 -8.26 -3.52
N THR A 25 -7.35 -8.86 -4.32
CA THR A 25 -7.00 -9.19 -5.71
C THR A 25 -6.76 -7.91 -6.53
N ASP A 26 -5.99 -8.03 -7.61
CA ASP A 26 -5.76 -6.92 -8.53
C ASP A 26 -7.08 -6.34 -9.07
N PHE A 27 -8.03 -7.21 -9.41
CA PHE A 27 -9.34 -6.80 -9.89
C PHE A 27 -10.10 -5.96 -8.86
N ALA A 28 -10.18 -6.45 -7.62
CA ALA A 28 -10.88 -5.74 -6.54
C ALA A 28 -10.19 -4.42 -6.19
N LYS A 29 -8.86 -4.41 -6.17
CA LYS A 29 -8.08 -3.20 -5.91
C LYS A 29 -8.30 -2.15 -6.99
N GLU A 30 -8.24 -2.55 -8.25
CA GLU A 30 -8.47 -1.63 -9.37
C GLU A 30 -9.89 -1.05 -9.34
N ALA A 31 -10.89 -1.87 -9.05
CA ALA A 31 -12.28 -1.41 -8.92
C ALA A 31 -12.41 -0.38 -7.79
N LEU A 32 -11.81 -0.65 -6.63
CA LEU A 32 -11.82 0.27 -5.50
C LEU A 32 -11.19 1.62 -5.86
N PHE A 33 -10.00 1.60 -6.46
CA PHE A 33 -9.29 2.84 -6.80
C PHE A 33 -9.97 3.61 -7.93
N ASN A 34 -10.64 2.94 -8.85
CA ASN A 34 -11.46 3.61 -9.86
C ASN A 34 -12.62 4.41 -9.22
N ILE A 35 -13.27 3.83 -8.21
CA ILE A 35 -14.32 4.51 -7.45
C ILE A 35 -13.73 5.71 -6.69
N LEU A 36 -12.64 5.50 -5.95
CA LEU A 36 -12.00 6.55 -5.14
C LEU A 36 -11.50 7.70 -6.01
N ASN A 37 -10.98 7.40 -7.19
CA ASN A 37 -10.45 8.41 -8.11
C ASN A 37 -11.54 9.39 -8.59
N ASN A 38 -12.80 8.99 -8.59
CA ASN A 38 -13.92 9.86 -8.93
C ASN A 38 -14.26 10.86 -7.82
N SER A 39 -13.88 10.55 -6.57
CA SER A 39 -14.27 11.33 -5.39
C SER A 39 -13.13 12.11 -4.75
N TYR A 40 -11.88 11.66 -4.96
CA TYR A 40 -10.71 12.22 -4.25
C TYR A 40 -9.55 12.49 -5.19
N GLN A 41 -8.82 13.55 -4.90
CA GLN A 41 -7.48 13.80 -5.47
C GLN A 41 -6.47 13.22 -4.50
N PHE A 42 -5.76 12.17 -4.88
CA PHE A 42 -4.88 11.44 -3.97
C PHE A 42 -3.74 12.30 -3.42
N SER A 43 -3.28 13.29 -4.16
CA SER A 43 -2.25 14.23 -3.69
C SER A 43 -2.72 15.15 -2.57
N LYS A 44 -4.03 15.22 -2.31
CA LYS A 44 -4.63 16.14 -1.34
C LYS A 44 -5.23 15.46 -0.12
N ILE A 45 -5.20 14.12 -0.06
CA ILE A 45 -5.77 13.37 1.05
C ILE A 45 -4.68 12.76 1.93
N SER A 46 -5.08 12.43 3.17
CA SER A 46 -4.29 11.63 4.10
C SER A 46 -4.93 10.25 4.23
N VAL A 47 -4.12 9.22 4.31
CA VAL A 47 -4.58 7.83 4.42
C VAL A 47 -4.05 7.23 5.72
N LEU A 48 -4.95 6.60 6.47
CA LEU A 48 -4.62 5.79 7.64
C LEU A 48 -5.05 4.37 7.36
N ASP A 49 -4.09 3.46 7.30
CA ASP A 49 -4.31 2.03 7.04
C ASP A 49 -4.10 1.26 8.33
N LEU A 50 -5.19 0.88 8.99
CA LEU A 50 -5.17 0.31 10.35
C LEU A 50 -4.73 -1.16 10.37
N PHE A 51 -4.92 -1.89 9.30
CA PHE A 51 -4.55 -3.30 9.19
C PHE A 51 -3.81 -3.50 7.88
N ALA A 52 -2.62 -2.88 7.82
CA ALA A 52 -1.91 -2.69 6.55
C ALA A 52 -1.54 -4.01 5.86
N GLY A 53 -1.24 -5.06 6.63
CA GLY A 53 -0.82 -6.33 6.05
C GLY A 53 0.37 -6.13 5.13
N THR A 54 0.27 -6.59 3.88
CA THR A 54 1.34 -6.43 2.89
C THR A 54 1.57 -5.00 2.44
N GLY A 55 0.65 -4.08 2.77
CA GLY A 55 0.67 -2.72 2.28
C GLY A 55 0.08 -2.54 0.90
N ASN A 56 -0.59 -3.56 0.38
CA ASN A 56 -1.12 -3.55 -0.99
C ASN A 56 -1.96 -2.32 -1.30
N ILE A 57 -2.79 -1.88 -0.35
CA ILE A 57 -3.63 -0.69 -0.52
C ILE A 57 -2.81 0.59 -0.32
N SER A 58 -2.00 0.65 0.74
CA SER A 58 -1.20 1.84 1.06
C SER A 58 -0.18 2.16 -0.04
N PHE A 59 0.52 1.17 -0.56
CA PHE A 59 1.48 1.38 -1.64
C PHE A 59 0.80 1.81 -2.94
N GLU A 60 -0.44 1.35 -3.17
CA GLU A 60 -1.22 1.81 -4.31
C GLU A 60 -1.55 3.30 -4.19
N PHE A 61 -2.00 3.76 -3.02
CA PHE A 61 -2.21 5.19 -2.77
C PHE A 61 -0.93 6.00 -3.00
N ALA A 62 0.20 5.52 -2.46
CA ALA A 62 1.49 6.21 -2.61
C ALA A 62 1.90 6.30 -4.07
N SER A 63 1.76 5.22 -4.82
CA SER A 63 2.10 5.17 -6.25
C SER A 63 1.23 6.14 -7.06
N ARG A 64 -0.01 6.32 -6.65
CA ARG A 64 -0.96 7.23 -7.34
C ARG A 64 -0.87 8.68 -6.86
N GLY A 65 0.12 9.00 -6.03
CA GLY A 65 0.44 10.38 -5.67
C GLY A 65 0.05 10.82 -4.27
N CYS A 66 -0.50 9.95 -3.43
CA CYS A 66 -0.78 10.29 -2.05
C CYS A 66 0.54 10.42 -1.27
N LYS A 67 0.73 11.57 -0.60
CA LYS A 67 1.99 11.89 0.09
C LYS A 67 1.92 11.70 1.60
N ASN A 68 0.73 11.53 2.17
CA ASN A 68 0.53 11.44 3.60
C ASN A 68 -0.17 10.14 3.95
N ILE A 69 0.62 9.09 4.18
CA ILE A 69 0.14 7.75 4.45
C ILE A 69 0.75 7.22 5.74
N THR A 70 -0.09 6.70 6.62
CA THR A 70 0.33 6.01 7.84
C THR A 70 -0.22 4.59 7.80
N CYS A 71 0.67 3.61 7.95
CA CYS A 71 0.33 2.19 8.04
C CYS A 71 0.52 1.69 9.46
N ILE A 72 -0.42 0.92 9.97
CA ILE A 72 -0.34 0.32 11.30
C ILE A 72 -0.58 -1.19 11.17
N ASP A 73 0.26 -1.98 11.83
CA ASP A 73 0.03 -3.42 11.98
C ASP A 73 0.66 -3.91 13.29
N ILE A 74 0.07 -4.94 13.89
CA ILE A 74 0.57 -5.52 15.15
C ILE A 74 1.64 -6.59 14.93
N ASN A 75 1.76 -7.11 13.73
CA ASN A 75 2.67 -8.19 13.40
C ASN A 75 4.04 -7.65 12.98
N LYS A 76 5.08 -7.99 13.74
CA LYS A 76 6.44 -7.48 13.50
C LYS A 76 6.99 -7.90 12.14
N SER A 77 6.71 -9.13 11.67
CA SER A 77 7.21 -9.56 10.36
C SER A 77 6.54 -8.78 9.23
N ILE A 78 5.28 -8.41 9.40
CA ILE A 78 4.56 -7.52 8.47
C ILE A 78 5.21 -6.13 8.46
N ILE A 79 5.50 -5.58 9.63
CA ILE A 79 6.16 -4.27 9.73
C ILE A 79 7.50 -4.29 9.01
N ASN A 80 8.29 -5.34 9.18
CA ASN A 80 9.57 -5.48 8.48
C ASN A 80 9.40 -5.53 6.96
N SER A 81 8.39 -6.25 6.47
CA SER A 81 8.09 -6.31 5.04
C SER A 81 7.63 -4.96 4.50
N LEU A 82 6.78 -4.23 5.25
CA LEU A 82 6.34 -2.89 4.88
C LEU A 82 7.53 -1.94 4.74
N LYS A 83 8.46 -1.98 5.68
CA LYS A 83 9.67 -1.14 5.63
C LYS A 83 10.54 -1.47 4.43
N LYS A 84 10.70 -2.75 4.10
CA LYS A 84 11.46 -3.18 2.92
C LYS A 84 10.81 -2.68 1.62
N SER A 85 9.50 -2.81 1.50
CA SER A 85 8.78 -2.32 0.32
C SER A 85 8.83 -0.80 0.22
N LYS A 86 8.67 -0.11 1.35
CA LYS A 86 8.80 1.35 1.40
C LYS A 86 10.16 1.81 0.87
N ASP A 87 11.23 1.15 1.30
CA ASP A 87 12.59 1.49 0.86
C ASP A 87 12.79 1.15 -0.62
N LYS A 88 12.31 -0.01 -1.05
CA LYS A 88 12.36 -0.43 -2.46
C LYS A 88 11.70 0.58 -3.39
N PHE A 89 10.55 1.12 -2.99
CA PHE A 89 9.78 2.07 -3.79
C PHE A 89 10.19 3.52 -3.56
N ASP A 90 11.02 3.77 -2.55
CA ASP A 90 11.43 5.13 -2.14
C ASP A 90 10.22 6.02 -1.81
N PHE A 91 9.24 5.46 -1.11
CA PHE A 91 8.09 6.20 -0.62
C PHE A 91 8.34 6.80 0.76
N ASN A 92 7.81 7.98 0.99
CA ASN A 92 7.85 8.64 2.30
C ASN A 92 6.53 8.36 3.04
N MET A 93 6.51 7.26 3.78
CA MET A 93 5.33 6.78 4.51
C MET A 93 5.69 6.56 5.97
N LYS A 94 4.69 6.69 6.86
CA LYS A 94 4.86 6.37 8.27
C LYS A 94 4.38 4.94 8.52
N ILE A 95 5.22 4.12 9.13
CA ILE A 95 4.92 2.73 9.46
C ILE A 95 5.04 2.57 10.97
N ILE A 96 3.94 2.15 11.62
CA ILE A 96 3.83 2.04 13.07
C ILE A 96 3.48 0.59 13.44
N HIS A 97 4.26 0.06 14.37
CA HIS A 97 4.05 -1.26 14.94
C HIS A 97 3.01 -1.24 16.06
#